data_83672e6bc72e9a5c0934d243f60a3dec
#
_entry.id   83672e6bc72e9a5c0934d243f60a3dec
#
_cell.length_a   1.000
_cell.length_b   1.000
_cell.length_c   1.000
_cell.angle_alpha   90.00
_cell.angle_beta   90.00
_cell.angle_gamma   90.00
#
_symmetry.space_group_name_H-M   'P 1'
#
loop_
_entity.id
_entity.type
_entity.pdbx_description
1 polymer ?
#
loop_
_entity_poly.entity_id
_entity_poly.type
_entity_poly.pdbx_seq_one_letter_code
_entity_poly.pdbx_strand_id
1 'polypeptide(L)'
;MKNALITGITGQDGSYLSEFLLEKGYNVFGLMRRKSELNYGNVAHIRNKIVFIDGDMTDQSSLIKAMKISRADEVYNLAAQSFVATSWSQPTLTAEIDALGVTKILEAIRLVNPEARFYQASTSEMFGLVQEIPQNENTPFYPRSPYGVAKLYGHWITKNYRESYGMFTCSGILFNHESERRGKEFVTRKISYAVANIVKGQQQKVELGNLDAKRDWGHAEDYVRAMWMML
;
A
#
# COMPACT_ATOMS: atom_id res chain seq x y z
N MET A 1 -18.28 1.03 17.47
CA MET A 1 -16.97 0.49 17.07
C MET A 1 -16.87 0.69 15.57
N LYS A 2 -15.80 1.32 15.05
CA LYS A 2 -15.63 1.54 13.61
C LYS A 2 -15.13 0.28 12.92
N ASN A 3 -15.51 0.09 11.67
CA ASN A 3 -15.03 -0.98 10.79
C ASN A 3 -13.99 -0.44 9.82
N ALA A 4 -12.83 -1.06 9.74
CA ALA A 4 -11.78 -0.71 8.79
C ALA A 4 -11.53 -1.87 7.80
N LEU A 5 -11.56 -1.58 6.50
CA LEU A 5 -11.15 -2.51 5.44
C LEU A 5 -9.75 -2.14 4.95
N ILE A 6 -8.82 -3.10 5.02
CA ILE A 6 -7.44 -2.93 4.59
C ILE A 6 -7.16 -3.84 3.41
N THR A 7 -6.82 -3.27 2.26
CA THR A 7 -6.23 -4.02 1.16
C THR A 7 -4.73 -4.12 1.36
N GLY A 8 -4.07 -5.21 0.91
CA GLY A 8 -2.64 -5.39 1.16
C GLY A 8 -2.28 -5.68 2.63
N ILE A 9 -3.24 -6.18 3.41
CA ILE A 9 -3.14 -6.39 4.87
C ILE A 9 -1.94 -7.25 5.31
N THR A 10 -1.49 -8.19 4.50
CA THR A 10 -0.37 -9.09 4.83
C THR A 10 1.01 -8.46 4.60
N GLY A 11 1.06 -7.26 4.01
CA GLY A 11 2.28 -6.49 3.79
C GLY A 11 2.83 -5.84 5.07
N GLN A 12 3.93 -5.09 4.93
CA GLN A 12 4.53 -4.34 6.02
C GLN A 12 3.52 -3.39 6.66
N ASP A 13 3.05 -2.41 5.90
CA ASP A 13 2.17 -1.34 6.39
C ASP A 13 0.81 -1.88 6.82
N GLY A 14 0.24 -2.82 6.05
CA GLY A 14 -1.03 -3.46 6.40
C GLY A 14 -0.99 -4.17 7.74
N SER A 15 0.14 -4.77 8.11
CA SER A 15 0.31 -5.46 9.38
C SER A 15 0.41 -4.50 10.57
N TYR A 16 1.22 -3.45 10.46
CA TYR A 16 1.31 -2.42 11.50
C TYR A 16 -0.01 -1.65 11.67
N LEU A 17 -0.66 -1.31 10.56
CA LEU A 17 -1.96 -0.64 10.60
C LEU A 17 -3.01 -1.52 11.26
N SER A 18 -3.00 -2.84 10.98
CA SER A 18 -3.94 -3.77 11.62
C SER A 18 -3.78 -3.82 13.13
N GLU A 19 -2.53 -3.90 13.62
CA GLU A 19 -2.22 -3.87 15.06
C GLU A 19 -2.70 -2.56 15.68
N PHE A 20 -2.34 -1.44 15.09
CA PHE A 20 -2.70 -0.11 15.55
C PHE A 20 -4.21 0.11 15.62
N LEU A 21 -4.96 -0.31 14.59
CA LEU A 21 -6.41 -0.18 14.58
C LEU A 21 -7.10 -1.11 15.59
N LEU A 22 -6.59 -2.35 15.77
CA LEU A 22 -7.07 -3.26 16.81
C LEU A 22 -6.88 -2.67 18.22
N GLU A 23 -5.73 -2.03 18.51
CA GLU A 23 -5.46 -1.33 19.76
C GLU A 23 -6.42 -0.15 19.99
N LYS A 24 -6.85 0.52 18.92
CA LYS A 24 -7.85 1.59 18.94
C LYS A 24 -9.30 1.08 19.01
N GLY A 25 -9.51 -0.22 19.05
CA GLY A 25 -10.84 -0.82 19.20
C GLY A 25 -11.64 -0.90 17.90
N TYR A 26 -10.99 -0.90 16.73
CA TYR A 26 -11.67 -1.14 15.45
C TYR A 26 -11.95 -2.63 15.22
N ASN A 27 -13.00 -2.92 14.48
CA ASN A 27 -13.14 -4.19 13.77
C ASN A 27 -12.30 -4.13 12.49
N VAL A 28 -11.30 -4.99 12.36
CA VAL A 28 -10.39 -5.00 11.23
C VAL A 28 -10.77 -6.10 10.23
N PHE A 29 -10.98 -5.70 8.99
CA PHE A 29 -11.25 -6.56 7.84
C PHE A 29 -10.07 -6.48 6.87
N GLY A 30 -9.59 -7.63 6.41
CA GLY A 30 -8.46 -7.69 5.49
C GLY A 30 -8.85 -8.29 4.14
N LEU A 31 -8.66 -7.54 3.05
CA LEU A 31 -8.77 -8.10 1.71
C LEU A 31 -7.53 -8.93 1.41
N MET A 32 -7.70 -10.20 1.08
CA MET A 32 -6.62 -11.13 0.80
C MET A 32 -6.90 -11.91 -0.49
N ARG A 33 -5.91 -12.00 -1.38
CA ARG A 33 -6.03 -12.84 -2.57
C ARG A 33 -6.12 -14.30 -2.18
N ARG A 34 -7.10 -15.00 -2.75
CA ARG A 34 -7.22 -16.45 -2.56
C ARG A 34 -5.98 -17.16 -3.11
N LYS A 35 -5.43 -18.03 -2.28
CA LYS A 35 -4.33 -18.93 -2.61
C LYS A 35 -4.69 -20.36 -2.21
N SER A 36 -4.09 -21.36 -2.89
CA SER A 36 -4.25 -22.78 -2.50
C SER A 36 -3.72 -23.06 -1.10
N GLU A 37 -2.66 -22.36 -0.69
CA GLU A 37 -2.12 -22.39 0.67
C GLU A 37 -2.31 -21.04 1.34
N LEU A 38 -2.92 -21.03 2.52
CA LEU A 38 -3.13 -19.80 3.29
C LEU A 38 -1.81 -19.34 3.91
N ASN A 39 -1.39 -18.14 3.52
CA ASN A 39 -0.24 -17.48 4.11
C ASN A 39 -0.64 -16.08 4.59
N TYR A 40 -0.71 -15.93 5.90
CA TYR A 40 -1.10 -14.67 6.55
C TYR A 40 0.05 -13.65 6.64
N GLY A 41 1.27 -14.01 6.19
CA GLY A 41 2.42 -13.10 6.18
C GLY A 41 2.66 -12.45 7.54
N ASN A 42 2.79 -11.12 7.54
CA ASN A 42 3.12 -10.35 8.74
C ASN A 42 1.97 -10.24 9.77
N VAL A 43 0.75 -10.69 9.45
CA VAL A 43 -0.41 -10.68 10.39
C VAL A 43 -0.72 -12.03 11.02
N ALA A 44 0.14 -13.04 10.83
CA ALA A 44 -0.09 -14.40 11.33
C ALA A 44 -0.36 -14.47 12.85
N HIS A 45 0.32 -13.64 13.63
CA HIS A 45 0.22 -13.58 15.09
C HIS A 45 -1.08 -12.93 15.60
N ILE A 46 -1.75 -12.13 14.77
CA ILE A 46 -3.05 -11.49 15.09
C ILE A 46 -4.21 -11.99 14.23
N ARG A 47 -4.00 -13.06 13.45
CA ARG A 47 -4.97 -13.57 12.48
C ARG A 47 -6.37 -13.83 13.06
N ASN A 48 -6.45 -14.26 14.32
CA ASN A 48 -7.72 -14.57 14.98
C ASN A 48 -8.52 -13.32 15.39
N LYS A 49 -7.93 -12.12 15.26
CA LYS A 49 -8.55 -10.82 15.56
C LYS A 49 -8.99 -10.09 14.30
N ILE A 50 -8.73 -10.65 13.11
CA ILE A 50 -9.00 -10.06 11.81
C ILE A 50 -10.01 -10.91 11.06
N VAL A 51 -10.98 -10.29 10.42
CA VAL A 51 -11.89 -10.96 9.47
C VAL A 51 -11.30 -10.88 8.07
N PHE A 52 -10.83 -12.00 7.53
CA PHE A 52 -10.29 -12.03 6.17
C PHE A 52 -11.41 -12.24 5.15
N ILE A 53 -11.34 -11.48 4.06
CA ILE A 53 -12.26 -11.53 2.93
C ILE A 53 -11.46 -11.85 1.67
N ASP A 54 -11.85 -12.90 0.97
CA ASP A 54 -11.24 -13.22 -0.32
C ASP A 54 -11.62 -12.18 -1.36
N GLY A 55 -10.61 -11.62 -2.05
CA GLY A 55 -10.81 -10.66 -3.12
C GLY A 55 -9.50 -10.26 -3.80
N ASP A 56 -9.62 -9.62 -4.96
CA ASP A 56 -8.51 -9.17 -5.78
C ASP A 56 -8.77 -7.76 -6.30
N MET A 57 -7.74 -6.91 -6.35
CA MET A 57 -7.84 -5.55 -6.89
C MET A 57 -8.22 -5.52 -8.37
N THR A 58 -8.02 -6.63 -9.07
CA THR A 58 -8.41 -6.78 -10.48
C THR A 58 -9.87 -7.20 -10.66
N ASP A 59 -10.55 -7.66 -9.61
CA ASP A 59 -11.94 -8.14 -9.66
C ASP A 59 -12.92 -7.21 -8.93
N GLN A 60 -13.71 -6.46 -9.72
CA GLN A 60 -14.73 -5.53 -9.23
C GLN A 60 -15.75 -6.20 -8.30
N SER A 61 -16.17 -7.42 -8.64
CA SER A 61 -17.22 -8.14 -7.88
C SER A 61 -16.76 -8.47 -6.47
N SER A 62 -15.51 -8.88 -6.33
CA SER A 62 -14.91 -9.20 -5.02
C SER A 62 -14.77 -7.96 -4.14
N LEU A 63 -14.44 -6.80 -4.72
CA LEU A 63 -14.32 -5.53 -4.00
C LEU A 63 -15.69 -5.04 -3.50
N ILE A 64 -16.74 -5.13 -4.34
CA ILE A 64 -18.12 -4.83 -3.92
C ILE A 64 -18.55 -5.77 -2.78
N LYS A 65 -18.26 -7.07 -2.90
CA LYS A 65 -18.54 -8.05 -1.85
C LYS A 65 -17.79 -7.70 -0.55
N ALA A 66 -16.52 -7.32 -0.64
CA ALA A 66 -15.71 -6.93 0.52
C ALA A 66 -16.32 -5.71 1.24
N MET A 67 -16.75 -4.70 0.51
CA MET A 67 -17.44 -3.54 1.08
C MET A 67 -18.76 -3.92 1.76
N LYS A 68 -19.57 -4.80 1.15
CA LYS A 68 -20.84 -5.29 1.74
C LYS A 68 -20.63 -6.10 3.02
N ILE A 69 -19.58 -6.96 3.08
CA ILE A 69 -19.27 -7.79 4.24
C ILE A 69 -18.71 -6.94 5.37
N SER A 70 -17.72 -6.10 5.08
CA SER A 70 -17.03 -5.28 6.09
C SER A 70 -17.90 -4.16 6.63
N ARG A 71 -18.85 -3.63 5.81
CA ARG A 71 -19.57 -2.38 6.11
C ARG A 71 -18.60 -1.31 6.60
N ALA A 72 -17.46 -1.19 5.90
CA ALA A 72 -16.35 -0.37 6.34
C ALA A 72 -16.75 1.12 6.46
N ASP A 73 -16.37 1.73 7.59
CA ASP A 73 -16.40 3.16 7.80
C ASP A 73 -15.13 3.82 7.23
N GLU A 74 -14.03 3.06 7.22
CA GLU A 74 -12.74 3.49 6.72
C GLU A 74 -12.11 2.41 5.83
N VAL A 75 -11.57 2.82 4.68
CA VAL A 75 -10.92 1.92 3.73
C VAL A 75 -9.49 2.39 3.48
N TYR A 76 -8.52 1.52 3.78
CA TYR A 76 -7.09 1.78 3.57
C TYR A 76 -6.60 0.93 2.39
N ASN A 77 -6.33 1.59 1.27
CA ASN A 77 -5.86 0.92 0.06
C ASN A 77 -4.33 0.87 0.01
N LEU A 78 -3.76 -0.22 0.54
CA LEU A 78 -2.32 -0.47 0.60
C LEU A 78 -1.87 -1.57 -0.38
N ALA A 79 -2.82 -2.26 -1.04
CA ALA A 79 -2.50 -3.27 -2.04
C ALA A 79 -1.83 -2.65 -3.26
N ALA A 80 -0.69 -3.18 -3.64
CA ALA A 80 0.06 -2.76 -4.83
C ALA A 80 1.00 -3.87 -5.31
N GLN A 81 1.38 -3.79 -6.58
CA GLN A 81 2.63 -4.36 -7.07
C GLN A 81 3.72 -3.30 -6.78
N SER A 82 4.34 -3.36 -5.59
CA SER A 82 5.15 -2.26 -5.03
C SER A 82 6.64 -2.31 -5.38
N PHE A 83 7.13 -3.41 -5.99
CA PHE A 83 8.52 -3.51 -6.38
C PHE A 83 8.76 -2.89 -7.76
N VAL A 84 9.38 -1.71 -7.79
CA VAL A 84 9.54 -0.89 -8.99
C VAL A 84 10.17 -1.67 -10.15
N ALA A 85 11.20 -2.51 -9.88
CA ALA A 85 11.87 -3.27 -10.93
C ALA A 85 10.92 -4.23 -11.66
N THR A 86 9.99 -4.88 -10.95
CA THR A 86 9.00 -5.78 -11.56
C THR A 86 8.05 -5.03 -12.50
N SER A 87 7.79 -3.75 -12.30
CA SER A 87 6.90 -2.98 -13.17
C SER A 87 7.40 -2.88 -14.62
N TRP A 88 8.70 -3.04 -14.85
CA TRP A 88 9.29 -3.07 -16.20
C TRP A 88 9.05 -4.38 -16.93
N SER A 89 9.00 -5.49 -16.20
CA SER A 89 8.71 -6.82 -16.78
C SER A 89 7.21 -7.14 -16.82
N GLN A 90 6.41 -6.49 -15.96
CA GLN A 90 4.95 -6.69 -15.82
C GLN A 90 4.18 -5.37 -15.81
N PRO A 91 4.33 -4.50 -16.83
CA PRO A 91 3.71 -3.17 -16.81
C PRO A 91 2.19 -3.21 -16.82
N THR A 92 1.59 -4.14 -17.57
CA THR A 92 0.14 -4.30 -17.65
C THR A 92 -0.45 -4.73 -16.30
N LEU A 93 0.14 -5.74 -15.65
CA LEU A 93 -0.32 -6.19 -14.33
C LEU A 93 -0.16 -5.08 -13.29
N THR A 94 0.93 -4.32 -13.34
CA THR A 94 1.15 -3.16 -12.47
C THR A 94 0.04 -2.12 -12.69
N ALA A 95 -0.31 -1.80 -13.93
CA ALA A 95 -1.39 -0.87 -14.23
C ALA A 95 -2.77 -1.38 -13.77
N GLU A 96 -3.06 -2.66 -13.96
CA GLU A 96 -4.31 -3.27 -13.51
C GLU A 96 -4.50 -3.18 -12.00
N ILE A 97 -3.45 -3.42 -11.22
CA ILE A 97 -3.52 -3.40 -9.75
C ILE A 97 -3.42 -1.97 -9.22
N ASP A 98 -2.39 -1.22 -9.62
CA ASP A 98 -1.98 0.02 -8.97
C ASP A 98 -2.70 1.26 -9.53
N ALA A 99 -3.29 1.16 -10.73
CA ALA A 99 -4.10 2.20 -11.35
C ALA A 99 -5.59 1.81 -11.36
N LEU A 100 -5.99 0.87 -12.21
CA LEU A 100 -7.39 0.50 -12.37
C LEU A 100 -7.99 -0.12 -11.11
N GLY A 101 -7.18 -0.84 -10.31
CA GLY A 101 -7.60 -1.35 -9.00
C GLY A 101 -8.08 -0.24 -8.05
N VAL A 102 -7.46 0.95 -8.12
CA VAL A 102 -7.89 2.11 -7.31
C VAL A 102 -9.28 2.59 -7.76
N THR A 103 -9.54 2.68 -9.06
CA THR A 103 -10.87 3.02 -9.57
C THR A 103 -11.90 1.99 -9.13
N LYS A 104 -11.55 0.70 -9.21
CA LYS A 104 -12.47 -0.38 -8.83
C LYS A 104 -12.86 -0.33 -7.35
N ILE A 105 -11.92 -0.08 -6.44
CA ILE A 105 -12.25 0.03 -5.02
C ILE A 105 -13.05 1.32 -4.72
N LEU A 106 -12.73 2.44 -5.37
CA LEU A 106 -13.51 3.68 -5.25
C LEU A 106 -14.95 3.49 -5.73
N GLU A 107 -15.18 2.80 -6.85
CA GLU A 107 -16.51 2.44 -7.33
C GLU A 107 -17.23 1.50 -6.35
N ALA A 108 -16.54 0.53 -5.77
CA ALA A 108 -17.13 -0.34 -4.75
C ALA A 108 -17.60 0.44 -3.52
N ILE A 109 -16.80 1.44 -3.07
CA ILE A 109 -17.16 2.34 -1.97
C ILE A 109 -18.38 3.18 -2.39
N ARG A 110 -18.32 3.85 -3.53
CA ARG A 110 -19.40 4.72 -4.03
C ARG A 110 -20.73 4.00 -4.13
N LEU A 111 -20.72 2.72 -4.57
CA LEU A 111 -21.91 1.91 -4.76
C LEU A 111 -22.48 1.32 -3.45
N VAL A 112 -21.65 1.07 -2.45
CA VAL A 112 -22.04 0.34 -1.22
C VAL A 112 -22.17 1.24 -0.01
N ASN A 113 -21.19 2.12 0.22
CA ASN A 113 -21.16 3.07 1.32
C ASN A 113 -20.39 4.34 0.93
N PRO A 114 -20.98 5.31 0.23
CA PRO A 114 -20.31 6.52 -0.22
C PRO A 114 -19.80 7.41 0.92
N GLU A 115 -20.27 7.21 2.15
CA GLU A 115 -19.85 7.94 3.35
C GLU A 115 -18.55 7.36 3.96
N ALA A 116 -18.10 6.18 3.50
CA ALA A 116 -16.86 5.59 3.98
C ALA A 116 -15.66 6.47 3.58
N ARG A 117 -14.75 6.68 4.52
CA ARG A 117 -13.52 7.43 4.28
C ARG A 117 -12.49 6.55 3.60
N PHE A 118 -11.82 7.07 2.60
CA PHE A 118 -10.86 6.32 1.80
C PHE A 118 -9.45 6.93 1.84
N TYR A 119 -8.47 6.11 2.20
CA TYR A 119 -7.06 6.43 2.12
C TYR A 119 -6.41 5.68 0.96
N GLN A 120 -5.72 6.40 0.07
CA GLN A 120 -4.88 5.85 -0.99
C GLN A 120 -3.41 5.97 -0.62
N ALA A 121 -2.70 4.84 -0.59
CA ALA A 121 -1.25 4.84 -0.54
C ALA A 121 -0.69 5.28 -1.90
N SER A 122 -0.32 6.55 -2.00
CA SER A 122 0.47 7.10 -3.11
C SER A 122 1.97 6.92 -2.84
N THR A 123 2.85 7.47 -3.65
CA THR A 123 4.30 7.22 -3.54
C THR A 123 5.13 8.42 -3.99
N SER A 124 6.31 8.59 -3.42
CA SER A 124 7.32 9.54 -3.89
C SER A 124 7.86 9.22 -5.31
N GLU A 125 7.68 7.98 -5.80
CA GLU A 125 8.04 7.59 -7.18
C GLU A 125 7.22 8.34 -8.24
N MET A 126 6.13 9.01 -7.84
CA MET A 126 5.39 9.92 -8.73
C MET A 126 6.23 11.16 -9.11
N PHE A 127 7.09 11.64 -8.21
CA PHE A 127 8.00 12.76 -8.50
C PHE A 127 9.05 12.38 -9.54
N GLY A 128 9.55 11.14 -9.52
CA GLY A 128 10.45 10.57 -10.53
C GLY A 128 11.66 11.43 -10.86
N LEU A 129 11.67 12.10 -12.03
CA LEU A 129 12.65 13.16 -12.34
C LEU A 129 12.25 14.43 -11.60
N VAL A 130 12.78 14.59 -10.40
CA VAL A 130 12.42 15.64 -9.45
C VAL A 130 12.55 17.04 -10.09
N GLN A 131 11.48 17.81 -10.07
CA GLN A 131 11.40 19.13 -10.68
C GLN A 131 11.72 20.27 -9.68
N GLU A 132 11.63 19.98 -8.38
CA GLU A 132 11.81 20.95 -7.30
C GLU A 132 12.35 20.28 -6.03
N ILE A 133 13.23 20.95 -5.29
CA ILE A 133 13.81 20.47 -4.04
C ILE A 133 13.72 21.58 -2.99
N PRO A 134 13.13 21.31 -1.79
CA PRO A 134 12.43 20.07 -1.40
C PRO A 134 11.09 19.90 -2.14
N GLN A 135 10.61 18.66 -2.27
CA GLN A 135 9.29 18.38 -2.82
C GLN A 135 8.19 18.75 -1.80
N ASN A 136 7.04 19.16 -2.33
CA ASN A 136 5.80 19.36 -1.59
C ASN A 136 4.60 18.93 -2.45
N GLU A 137 3.39 19.14 -1.96
CA GLU A 137 2.16 18.67 -2.63
C GLU A 137 1.87 19.42 -3.96
N ASN A 138 2.54 20.55 -4.22
CA ASN A 138 2.41 21.31 -5.47
C ASN A 138 3.54 21.03 -6.46
N THR A 139 4.58 20.30 -6.04
CA THR A 139 5.70 19.93 -6.91
C THR A 139 5.19 19.10 -8.09
N PRO A 140 5.51 19.48 -9.35
CA PRO A 140 5.07 18.72 -10.52
C PRO A 140 5.56 17.27 -10.50
N PHE A 141 4.66 16.35 -10.82
CA PHE A 141 5.00 14.94 -10.96
C PHE A 141 5.62 14.63 -12.33
N TYR A 142 6.69 13.83 -12.33
CA TYR A 142 7.35 13.36 -13.54
C TYR A 142 7.81 11.89 -13.36
N PRO A 143 6.89 10.93 -13.29
CA PRO A 143 7.22 9.53 -13.00
C PRO A 143 8.16 8.93 -14.05
N ARG A 144 9.07 8.05 -13.60
CA ARG A 144 10.11 7.44 -14.44
C ARG A 144 10.04 5.92 -14.50
N SER A 145 8.91 5.34 -14.04
CA SER A 145 8.67 3.91 -14.08
C SER A 145 7.19 3.61 -14.34
N PRO A 146 6.84 2.43 -14.91
CA PRO A 146 5.44 2.02 -15.04
C PRO A 146 4.70 2.01 -13.69
N TYR A 147 5.39 1.64 -12.60
CA TYR A 147 4.88 1.75 -11.23
C TYR A 147 4.53 3.20 -10.86
N GLY A 148 5.46 4.14 -11.05
CA GLY A 148 5.22 5.56 -10.75
C GLY A 148 4.04 6.14 -11.55
N VAL A 149 3.92 5.78 -12.83
CA VAL A 149 2.79 6.18 -13.69
C VAL A 149 1.47 5.61 -13.18
N ALA A 150 1.43 4.32 -12.84
CA ALA A 150 0.22 3.69 -12.30
C ALA A 150 -0.22 4.30 -10.96
N LYS A 151 0.73 4.57 -10.07
CA LYS A 151 0.47 5.22 -8.76
C LYS A 151 0.03 6.68 -8.94
N LEU A 152 0.55 7.39 -9.95
CA LEU A 152 0.11 8.75 -10.29
C LEU A 152 -1.36 8.75 -10.77
N TYR A 153 -1.75 7.79 -11.59
CA TYR A 153 -3.16 7.61 -11.93
C TYR A 153 -4.01 7.40 -10.67
N GLY A 154 -3.59 6.47 -9.78
CA GLY A 154 -4.30 6.20 -8.52
C GLY A 154 -4.44 7.45 -7.64
N HIS A 155 -3.40 8.28 -7.57
CA HIS A 155 -3.41 9.56 -6.86
C HIS A 155 -4.46 10.53 -7.44
N TRP A 156 -4.45 10.75 -8.74
CA TRP A 156 -5.36 11.68 -9.39
C TRP A 156 -6.81 11.19 -9.42
N ILE A 157 -7.05 9.90 -9.64
CA ILE A 157 -8.43 9.39 -9.61
C ILE A 157 -9.03 9.48 -8.20
N THR A 158 -8.23 9.31 -7.14
CA THR A 158 -8.65 9.54 -5.75
C THR A 158 -9.10 10.98 -5.53
N LYS A 159 -8.31 11.95 -6.00
CA LYS A 159 -8.67 13.37 -5.95
C LYS A 159 -9.94 13.66 -6.78
N ASN A 160 -10.04 13.09 -7.97
CA ASN A 160 -11.20 13.25 -8.85
C ASN A 160 -12.50 12.77 -8.19
N TYR A 161 -12.48 11.61 -7.51
CA TYR A 161 -13.66 11.09 -6.79
C TYR A 161 -14.09 11.99 -5.62
N ARG A 162 -13.12 12.61 -4.92
CA ARG A 162 -13.41 13.61 -3.89
C ARG A 162 -14.13 14.81 -4.47
N GLU A 163 -13.64 15.34 -5.58
CA GLU A 163 -14.15 16.58 -6.18
C GLU A 163 -15.46 16.36 -6.96
N SER A 164 -15.62 15.21 -7.62
CA SER A 164 -16.76 14.93 -8.49
C SER A 164 -17.94 14.29 -7.77
N TYR A 165 -17.68 13.47 -6.73
CA TYR A 165 -18.75 12.74 -6.03
C TYR A 165 -18.89 13.14 -4.56
N GLY A 166 -18.10 14.09 -4.06
CA GLY A 166 -18.14 14.54 -2.68
C GLY A 166 -17.68 13.48 -1.66
N MET A 167 -17.04 12.40 -2.10
CA MET A 167 -16.56 11.35 -1.23
C MET A 167 -15.38 11.84 -0.37
N PHE A 168 -15.28 11.39 0.88
CA PHE A 168 -14.09 11.66 1.67
C PHE A 168 -12.96 10.74 1.23
N THR A 169 -12.07 11.24 0.39
CA THR A 169 -10.90 10.50 -0.10
C THR A 169 -9.63 11.33 0.06
N CYS A 170 -8.54 10.70 0.50
CA CYS A 170 -7.23 11.34 0.59
C CYS A 170 -6.11 10.41 0.12
N SER A 171 -4.96 11.00 -0.21
CA SER A 171 -3.78 10.28 -0.67
C SER A 171 -2.57 10.67 0.16
N GLY A 172 -1.91 9.71 0.81
CA GLY A 172 -0.61 9.93 1.44
C GLY A 172 0.52 9.73 0.43
N ILE A 173 1.37 10.72 0.23
CA ILE A 173 2.57 10.61 -0.61
C ILE A 173 3.67 9.99 0.22
N LEU A 174 3.78 8.66 0.15
CA LEU A 174 4.71 7.90 0.96
C LEU A 174 6.12 7.95 0.38
N PHE A 175 7.08 8.36 1.20
CA PHE A 175 8.49 8.19 0.95
C PHE A 175 8.97 6.80 1.42
N ASN A 176 10.28 6.55 1.41
CA ASN A 176 10.80 5.26 1.83
C ASN A 176 10.57 5.06 3.33
N HIS A 177 9.84 4.03 3.71
CA HIS A 177 9.60 3.68 5.09
C HIS A 177 9.78 2.17 5.28
N GLU A 178 10.48 1.83 6.30
CA GLU A 178 11.08 0.51 6.46
C GLU A 178 10.80 -0.05 7.85
N SER A 179 10.97 -1.34 7.97
CA SER A 179 10.93 -2.07 9.23
C SER A 179 11.52 -3.47 9.06
N GLU A 180 11.57 -4.26 10.13
CA GLU A 180 11.91 -5.67 10.08
C GLU A 180 10.91 -6.52 9.28
N ARG A 181 9.70 -5.97 8.97
CA ARG A 181 8.66 -6.62 8.14
C ARG A 181 8.79 -6.31 6.65
N ARG A 182 9.78 -5.51 6.26
CA ARG A 182 10.00 -5.17 4.84
C ARG A 182 10.34 -6.41 4.01
N GLY A 183 9.89 -6.45 2.76
CA GLY A 183 10.25 -7.53 1.81
C GLY A 183 11.76 -7.59 1.56
N LYS A 184 12.32 -8.79 1.40
CA LYS A 184 13.76 -9.02 1.25
C LYS A 184 14.38 -8.41 -0.01
N GLU A 185 13.57 -8.05 -0.99
CA GLU A 185 13.99 -7.41 -2.25
C GLU A 185 14.23 -5.90 -2.10
N PHE A 186 13.68 -5.28 -1.03
CA PHE A 186 13.89 -3.86 -0.75
C PHE A 186 15.24 -3.62 -0.06
N VAL A 187 15.86 -2.49 -0.38
CA VAL A 187 17.28 -2.23 -0.11
C VAL A 187 17.68 -2.41 1.37
N THR A 188 16.93 -1.90 2.32
CA THR A 188 17.25 -2.01 3.75
C THR A 188 17.21 -3.45 4.23
N ARG A 189 16.14 -4.19 3.88
CA ARG A 189 16.00 -5.60 4.22
C ARG A 189 17.00 -6.48 3.46
N LYS A 190 17.25 -6.15 2.17
CA LYS A 190 18.27 -6.81 1.36
C LYS A 190 19.64 -6.72 2.02
N ILE A 191 20.03 -5.53 2.51
CA ILE A 191 21.31 -5.30 3.18
C ILE A 191 21.38 -6.09 4.49
N SER A 192 20.40 -5.93 5.39
CA SER A 192 20.40 -6.59 6.69
C SER A 192 20.41 -8.12 6.56
N TYR A 193 19.68 -8.66 5.59
CA TYR A 193 19.66 -10.09 5.31
C TYR A 193 21.00 -10.59 4.74
N ALA A 194 21.60 -9.84 3.80
CA ALA A 194 22.90 -10.17 3.24
C ALA A 194 24.00 -10.13 4.29
N VAL A 195 24.03 -9.12 5.16
CA VAL A 195 25.02 -9.03 6.26
C VAL A 195 24.91 -10.26 7.17
N ALA A 196 23.69 -10.65 7.56
CA ALA A 196 23.47 -11.85 8.37
C ALA A 196 23.98 -13.13 7.70
N ASN A 197 23.79 -13.26 6.38
CA ASN A 197 24.28 -14.41 5.62
C ASN A 197 25.83 -14.38 5.46
N ILE A 198 26.43 -13.21 5.28
CA ILE A 198 27.89 -13.05 5.20
C ILE A 198 28.53 -13.49 6.53
N VAL A 199 27.99 -13.02 7.65
CA VAL A 199 28.49 -13.41 8.98
C VAL A 199 28.38 -14.92 9.22
N LYS A 200 27.34 -15.57 8.66
CA LYS A 200 27.17 -17.03 8.73
C LYS A 200 27.98 -17.80 7.67
N GLY A 201 28.77 -17.14 6.84
CA GLY A 201 29.52 -17.76 5.75
C GLY A 201 28.66 -18.30 4.60
N GLN A 202 27.41 -17.91 4.51
CA GLN A 202 26.46 -18.35 3.49
C GLN A 202 26.45 -17.46 2.23
N GLN A 203 27.06 -16.28 2.31
CA GLN A 203 27.17 -15.31 1.24
C GLN A 203 28.49 -14.56 1.37
N GLN A 204 29.10 -14.16 0.24
CA GLN A 204 30.40 -13.45 0.28
C GLN A 204 30.26 -11.92 0.14
N LYS A 205 29.23 -11.44 -0.57
CA LYS A 205 29.04 -10.03 -0.87
C LYS A 205 27.55 -9.68 -1.00
N VAL A 206 27.22 -8.39 -0.86
CA VAL A 206 25.93 -7.84 -1.26
C VAL A 206 26.12 -7.00 -2.52
N GLU A 207 25.23 -7.20 -3.51
CA GLU A 207 25.21 -6.40 -4.74
C GLU A 207 24.15 -5.35 -4.62
N LEU A 208 24.56 -4.08 -4.71
CA LEU A 208 23.69 -2.91 -4.64
C LEU A 208 23.75 -2.16 -5.98
N GLY A 209 22.70 -1.41 -6.29
CA GLY A 209 22.65 -0.54 -7.46
C GLY A 209 23.42 0.78 -7.23
N ASN A 210 22.79 1.91 -7.50
CA ASN A 210 23.38 3.23 -7.32
C ASN A 210 23.60 3.53 -5.83
N LEU A 211 24.88 3.61 -5.40
CA LEU A 211 25.26 3.87 -4.02
C LEU A 211 25.09 5.35 -3.62
N ASP A 212 25.05 6.27 -4.60
CA ASP A 212 24.93 7.71 -4.36
C ASP A 212 23.47 8.17 -4.29
N ALA A 213 22.51 7.24 -4.44
CA ALA A 213 21.10 7.55 -4.40
C ALA A 213 20.68 8.03 -3.00
N LYS A 214 20.16 9.25 -2.94
CA LYS A 214 19.58 9.83 -1.71
C LYS A 214 18.13 9.42 -1.58
N ARG A 215 17.68 9.15 -0.35
CA ARG A 215 16.32 8.79 0.00
C ARG A 215 15.92 9.44 1.32
N ASP A 216 14.65 9.73 1.46
CA ASP A 216 14.04 10.09 2.74
C ASP A 216 13.56 8.79 3.40
N TRP A 217 13.97 8.56 4.65
CA TRP A 217 13.73 7.31 5.37
C TRP A 217 12.88 7.55 6.61
N GLY A 218 11.84 6.72 6.77
CA GLY A 218 11.03 6.70 7.98
C GLY A 218 10.77 5.28 8.47
N HIS A 219 10.12 5.15 9.61
CA HIS A 219 9.67 3.88 10.14
C HIS A 219 8.19 3.63 9.81
N ALA A 220 7.83 2.39 9.46
CA ALA A 220 6.48 2.05 9.02
C ALA A 220 5.39 2.35 10.07
N GLU A 221 5.71 2.24 11.37
CA GLU A 221 4.76 2.59 12.45
C GLU A 221 4.35 4.06 12.44
N ASP A 222 5.28 4.98 12.15
CA ASP A 222 4.97 6.41 12.07
C ASP A 222 4.06 6.69 10.87
N TYR A 223 4.32 6.02 9.75
CA TYR A 223 3.51 6.16 8.55
C TYR A 223 2.08 5.66 8.74
N VAL A 224 1.87 4.51 9.41
CA VAL A 224 0.50 4.02 9.65
C VAL A 224 -0.27 4.91 10.63
N ARG A 225 0.41 5.54 11.59
CA ARG A 225 -0.21 6.58 12.43
C ARG A 225 -0.67 7.77 11.59
N ALA A 226 0.17 8.25 10.67
CA ALA A 226 -0.19 9.33 9.76
C ALA A 226 -1.39 8.94 8.87
N MET A 227 -1.40 7.72 8.31
CA MET A 227 -2.54 7.19 7.53
C MET A 227 -3.85 7.27 8.31
N TRP A 228 -3.85 6.84 9.58
CA TRP A 228 -5.02 6.92 10.45
C TRP A 228 -5.43 8.35 10.78
N MET A 229 -4.46 9.25 11.00
CA MET A 229 -4.75 10.66 11.29
C MET A 229 -5.35 11.40 10.09
N MET A 230 -5.16 10.90 8.88
CA MET A 230 -5.73 11.47 7.65
C MET A 230 -7.19 11.09 7.44
N LEU A 231 -7.72 10.03 8.06
CA LEU A 231 -9.10 9.58 8.03
C LEU A 231 -9.84 9.90 9.35
#